data_7e06891729d3f7a65b2e4880781db892
#
_entry.id   7e06891729d3f7a65b2e4880781db892
#
_cell.length_a   1.000
_cell.length_b   1.000
_cell.length_c   1.000
_cell.angle_alpha   90.00
_cell.angle_beta   90.00
_cell.angle_gamma   90.00
#
_symmetry.space_group_name_H-M   'P 1'
#
loop_
_entity.id
_entity.type
_entity.pdbx_description
1 polymer ?
#
loop_
_entity_poly.entity_id
_entity_poly.type
_entity_poly.pdbx_seq_one_letter_code
_entity_poly.pdbx_strand_id
1 'polypeptide(L)' 'MSETPVYIEVAVKVEPLEPFRDLFIAQLGALGFESFSENQDGFEAYIIKEDFK' A
#
# COMPACT_ATOMS: atom_id res chain seq x y z
N MET A 1 6.72 28.34 1.82
CA MET A 1 5.78 27.67 0.95
C MET A 1 5.61 26.22 1.39
N SER A 2 4.40 25.79 1.47
CA SER A 2 4.17 24.41 1.85
C SER A 2 3.87 23.59 0.61
N GLU A 3 4.36 22.39 0.61
CA GLU A 3 4.13 21.48 -0.48
C GLU A 3 3.37 20.27 0.02
N THR A 4 2.38 19.89 -0.73
CA THR A 4 1.65 18.68 -0.42
C THR A 4 2.45 17.49 -0.88
N PRO A 5 2.69 16.52 -0.01
CA PRO A 5 3.39 15.30 -0.45
C PRO A 5 2.63 14.62 -1.56
N VAL A 6 3.36 14.06 -2.48
CA VAL A 6 2.79 13.27 -3.56
C VAL A 6 2.85 11.81 -3.16
N TYR A 7 1.70 11.16 -3.19
CA TYR A 7 1.61 9.75 -2.85
C TYR A 7 1.47 8.93 -4.12
N ILE A 8 2.08 7.77 -4.09
CA ILE A 8 1.88 6.76 -5.12
C ILE A 8 0.92 5.72 -4.57
N GLU A 9 -0.13 5.47 -5.31
CA GLU A 9 -1.13 4.48 -4.93
C GLU A 9 -0.90 3.21 -5.72
N VAL A 10 -0.81 2.10 -5.00
CA VAL A 10 -0.64 0.79 -5.63
C VAL A 10 -1.85 -0.05 -5.28
N ALA A 11 -2.58 -0.48 -6.29
CA ALA A 11 -3.73 -1.35 -6.08
C ALA A 11 -3.28 -2.79 -6.24
N VAL A 12 -3.58 -3.61 -5.25
CA VAL A 12 -3.16 -5.00 -5.22
C VAL A 12 -4.39 -5.89 -5.14
N LYS A 13 -4.51 -6.83 -6.06
CA LYS A 13 -5.54 -7.86 -5.99
C LYS A 13 -4.92 -9.12 -5.44
N VAL A 14 -5.60 -9.72 -4.48
CA VAL A 14 -5.10 -10.90 -3.80
C VAL A 14 -6.13 -12.00 -3.89
N GLU A 15 -5.69 -13.16 -4.35
CA GLU A 15 -6.60 -14.30 -4.48
C GLU A 15 -5.87 -15.59 -4.10
N PRO A 16 -6.33 -16.32 -3.08
CA PRO A 16 -7.44 -15.97 -2.21
C PRO A 16 -7.08 -14.80 -1.29
N LEU A 17 -8.11 -14.06 -0.89
CA LEU A 17 -7.91 -12.84 -0.14
C LEU A 17 -7.26 -13.10 1.21
N GLU A 18 -7.77 -14.09 1.93
CA GLU A 18 -7.24 -14.45 3.23
C GLU A 18 -6.48 -15.76 3.12
N PRO A 19 -5.36 -15.93 3.76
CA PRO A 19 -4.67 -14.99 4.66
C PRO A 19 -3.67 -14.06 3.94
N PHE A 20 -3.63 -14.12 2.62
CA PHE A 20 -2.56 -13.47 1.88
C PHE A 20 -2.59 -11.96 1.95
N ARG A 21 -3.78 -11.37 2.15
CA ARG A 21 -3.87 -9.92 2.24
C ARG A 21 -3.02 -9.38 3.39
N ASP A 22 -3.15 -9.97 4.57
CA ASP A 22 -2.38 -9.52 5.72
C ASP A 22 -0.89 -9.70 5.50
N LEU A 23 -0.52 -10.78 4.86
CA LEU A 23 0.89 -11.05 4.59
C LEU A 23 1.49 -9.99 3.67
N PHE A 24 0.77 -9.66 2.60
CA PHE A 24 1.27 -8.65 1.67
C PHE A 24 1.31 -7.27 2.29
N ILE A 25 0.31 -6.92 3.11
CA ILE A 25 0.32 -5.64 3.79
C ILE A 25 1.54 -5.53 4.69
N ALA A 26 1.87 -6.59 5.42
CA ALA A 26 3.04 -6.56 6.28
C ALA A 26 4.32 -6.38 5.47
N GLN A 27 4.43 -7.04 4.32
CA GLN A 27 5.61 -6.91 3.49
C GLN A 27 5.75 -5.52 2.89
N LEU A 28 4.64 -4.94 2.44
CA LEU A 28 4.68 -3.60 1.88
C LEU A 28 4.98 -2.55 2.94
N GLY A 29 4.48 -2.75 4.16
CA GLY A 29 4.83 -1.86 5.26
C GLY A 29 6.32 -1.85 5.51
N ALA A 30 6.97 -3.00 5.39
CA ALA A 30 8.41 -3.08 5.56
C ALA A 30 9.17 -2.34 4.46
N LEU A 31 8.53 -2.14 3.29
CA LEU A 31 9.14 -1.43 2.19
C LEU A 31 8.93 0.09 2.26
N GLY A 32 8.18 0.57 3.26
CA GLY A 32 8.00 1.99 3.44
C GLY A 32 6.61 2.51 3.13
N PHE A 33 5.67 1.65 2.79
CA PHE A 33 4.30 2.08 2.54
C PHE A 33 3.67 2.52 3.86
N GLU A 34 2.96 3.65 3.84
CA GLU A 34 2.49 4.29 5.06
C GLU A 34 1.05 3.98 5.38
N SER A 35 0.23 3.79 4.38
CA SER A 35 -1.20 3.61 4.57
C SER A 35 -1.71 2.51 3.68
N PHE A 36 -2.76 1.85 4.15
CA PHE A 36 -3.38 0.77 3.40
C PHE A 36 -4.88 0.91 3.52
N SER A 37 -5.58 0.63 2.44
CA SER A 37 -7.03 0.63 2.42
C SER A 37 -7.49 -0.71 1.88
N GLU A 38 -8.23 -1.46 2.68
CA GLU A 38 -8.69 -2.79 2.28
C GLU A 38 -9.97 -2.69 1.47
N ASN A 39 -10.10 -3.57 0.50
CA ASN A 39 -11.31 -3.62 -0.30
C ASN A 39 -11.66 -5.08 -0.57
N GLN A 40 -12.70 -5.31 -1.39
CA GLN A 40 -13.20 -6.66 -1.59
C GLN A 40 -12.23 -7.56 -2.34
N ASP A 41 -11.41 -6.99 -3.19
CA ASP A 41 -10.52 -7.77 -4.05
C ASP A 41 -9.10 -7.84 -3.51
N GLY A 42 -8.77 -6.98 -2.55
CA GLY A 42 -7.42 -6.92 -2.02
C GLY A 42 -7.24 -5.66 -1.20
N PHE A 43 -6.35 -4.80 -1.63
CA PHE A 43 -6.11 -3.56 -0.90
C PHE A 43 -5.37 -2.57 -1.79
N GLU A 44 -5.33 -1.33 -1.32
CA GLU A 44 -4.54 -0.27 -1.93
C GLU A 44 -3.50 0.18 -0.92
N ALA A 45 -2.30 0.42 -1.39
CA ALA A 45 -1.21 0.86 -0.54
C ALA A 45 -0.70 2.21 -1.02
N TYR A 46 -0.29 3.04 -0.08
CA TYR A 46 0.15 4.41 -0.37
C TYR A 46 1.53 4.64 0.19
N ILE A 47 2.38 5.25 -0.62
CA ILE A 47 3.73 5.58 -0.20
C ILE A 47 4.05 6.97 -0.72
N ILE A 48 4.81 7.75 0.07
CA ILE A 48 5.27 9.05 -0.38
C ILE A 48 6.23 8.85 -1.54
N LYS A 49 6.05 9.62 -2.59
CA LYS A 49 6.82 9.44 -3.82
C LYS A 49 8.32 9.44 -3.57
N GLU A 50 8.78 10.27 -2.64
CA GLU A 50 10.20 10.35 -2.35
C GLU A 50 10.76 9.07 -1.76
N ASP A 51 9.91 8.29 -1.10
CA ASP A 51 10.32 7.03 -0.48
C ASP A 51 10.20 5.85 -1.42
N PHE A 52 9.57 6.05 -2.54
CA PHE A 52 9.36 4.98 -3.51
C PHE A 52 10.60 4.80 -4.36
N LYS A 53 11.09 3.59 -4.42
CA LYS A 53 12.31 3.29 -5.16
C LYS A 53 12.11 2.15 -6.14
#